data_fcd47427a977f3233b6729e7a0a8660f
#
_entry.id   fcd47427a977f3233b6729e7a0a8660f
#
_cell.length_a   1.000
_cell.length_b   1.000
_cell.length_c   1.000
_cell.angle_alpha   90.00
_cell.angle_beta   90.00
_cell.angle_gamma   90.00
#
_symmetry.space_group_name_H-M   'P 1'
#
loop_
_entity.id
_entity.type
_entity.pdbx_description
1 polymer ?
#
loop_
_entity_poly.entity_id
_entity_poly.type
_entity_poly.pdbx_seq_one_letter_code
_entity_poly.pdbx_strand_id
1 'polypeptide(L)'
;YEDDHGLEWYIVVDQLVNCPSNYAVDNRTASCIECERPYTAEGGHTSTSCLSLCVEGYYMDTDGKCQECEQKGMLCDKVGVTVANMRIKHGWYRFSEKTERVYKCPYPSQCIGNSTCSRSSKGALCEACREGFYFHSSMERCINCDNYSPGVSGVLVFIIMGILFVLIVFVIFVKSCSSYVSPRLQEMFSVQWDFADEMTVEEIRRSGLTANRN
;
A
#
# COMPACT_ATOMS: atom_id res chain seq x y z
N TYR A 1 -31.79 -72.24 13.29
CA TYR A 1 -32.09 -72.41 14.71
C TYR A 1 -32.60 -71.04 15.18
N GLU A 2 -33.92 -70.91 15.18
CA GLU A 2 -34.58 -69.80 15.81
C GLU A 2 -34.43 -69.98 17.34
N ASP A 3 -33.70 -69.08 17.98
CA ASP A 3 -33.71 -68.94 19.41
C ASP A 3 -34.99 -68.19 19.79
N ASP A 4 -35.76 -68.71 20.72
CA ASP A 4 -37.11 -68.32 21.16
C ASP A 4 -37.19 -66.95 21.84
N HIS A 5 -36.13 -66.09 21.69
CA HIS A 5 -36.04 -64.80 22.33
C HIS A 5 -35.89 -63.61 21.36
N GLY A 6 -36.05 -63.78 20.07
CA GLY A 6 -36.16 -62.64 19.15
C GLY A 6 -35.04 -61.61 19.22
N LEU A 7 -33.82 -62.05 19.60
CA LEU A 7 -32.66 -61.20 19.61
C LEU A 7 -32.03 -61.21 18.21
N GLU A 8 -32.39 -60.19 17.41
CA GLU A 8 -31.62 -59.86 16.20
C GLU A 8 -30.18 -59.50 16.66
N TRP A 9 -29.25 -60.39 16.32
CA TRP A 9 -27.83 -60.12 16.51
C TRP A 9 -27.39 -59.16 15.39
N TYR A 10 -27.31 -57.86 15.76
CA TYR A 10 -26.60 -56.90 14.93
C TYR A 10 -25.11 -57.17 15.12
N ILE A 11 -24.48 -57.75 14.11
CA ILE A 11 -23.03 -57.72 14.00
C ILE A 11 -22.67 -56.26 13.70
N VAL A 12 -22.39 -55.47 14.71
CA VAL A 12 -21.72 -54.19 14.57
C VAL A 12 -20.31 -54.53 14.13
N VAL A 13 -20.08 -54.60 12.84
CA VAL A 13 -18.74 -54.58 12.29
C VAL A 13 -18.24 -53.15 12.48
N ASP A 14 -17.61 -52.96 13.63
CA ASP A 14 -16.95 -51.70 13.99
C ASP A 14 -15.65 -51.55 13.16
N GLN A 15 -15.76 -51.66 11.85
CA GLN A 15 -14.72 -51.27 10.91
C GLN A 15 -14.78 -49.75 10.80
N LEU A 16 -14.00 -49.07 11.62
CA LEU A 16 -13.73 -47.66 11.50
C LEU A 16 -13.14 -47.41 10.10
N VAL A 17 -13.99 -47.01 9.14
CA VAL A 17 -13.53 -46.59 7.81
C VAL A 17 -12.80 -45.30 7.92
N ASN A 18 -11.53 -45.30 7.57
CA ASN A 18 -10.67 -44.12 7.57
C ASN A 18 -10.53 -43.59 6.13
N CYS A 19 -11.24 -42.53 5.81
CA CYS A 19 -11.23 -41.93 4.49
C CYS A 19 -10.08 -40.92 4.35
N PRO A 20 -9.47 -40.81 3.17
CA PRO A 20 -8.49 -39.76 2.90
C PRO A 20 -9.15 -38.37 2.88
N SER A 21 -8.34 -37.32 2.87
CA SER A 21 -8.83 -35.96 2.70
C SER A 21 -9.60 -35.83 1.37
N ASN A 22 -10.62 -35.01 1.33
CA ASN A 22 -11.59 -34.84 0.25
C ASN A 22 -12.61 -36.00 0.10
N TYR A 23 -12.66 -36.91 1.08
CA TYR A 23 -13.67 -37.97 1.13
C TYR A 23 -14.40 -37.94 2.46
N ALA A 24 -15.70 -38.20 2.41
CA ALA A 24 -16.52 -38.40 3.60
C ALA A 24 -16.87 -39.89 3.75
N VAL A 25 -17.12 -40.32 4.99
CA VAL A 25 -17.58 -41.71 5.28
C VAL A 25 -19.07 -41.81 5.02
N ASP A 26 -19.45 -42.70 4.15
CA ASP A 26 -20.85 -43.14 4.04
C ASP A 26 -21.15 -44.21 5.08
N ASN A 27 -21.89 -43.83 6.10
CA ASN A 27 -22.25 -44.74 7.20
C ASN A 27 -23.19 -45.90 6.75
N ARG A 28 -23.79 -45.80 5.57
CA ARG A 28 -24.69 -46.86 5.08
C ARG A 28 -23.92 -48.00 4.41
N THR A 29 -22.89 -47.61 3.66
CA THR A 29 -22.13 -48.57 2.84
C THR A 29 -20.74 -48.86 3.45
N ALA A 30 -20.37 -48.19 4.54
CA ALA A 30 -19.03 -48.21 5.13
C ALA A 30 -17.93 -47.99 4.09
N SER A 31 -18.12 -47.02 3.22
CA SER A 31 -17.20 -46.65 2.13
C SER A 31 -16.91 -45.17 2.12
N CYS A 32 -15.85 -44.78 1.40
CA CYS A 32 -15.50 -43.37 1.22
C CYS A 32 -16.18 -42.82 -0.04
N ILE A 33 -16.88 -41.68 0.15
CA ILE A 33 -17.52 -40.93 -0.95
C ILE A 33 -16.70 -39.70 -1.22
N GLU A 34 -16.30 -39.46 -2.46
CA GLU A 34 -15.59 -38.26 -2.87
C GLU A 34 -16.51 -37.02 -2.75
N CYS A 35 -15.95 -35.93 -2.22
CA CYS A 35 -16.68 -34.67 -2.05
C CYS A 35 -16.71 -33.89 -3.37
N GLU A 36 -17.93 -33.44 -3.76
CA GLU A 36 -18.08 -32.57 -4.92
C GLU A 36 -17.64 -31.12 -4.59
N ARG A 37 -16.84 -30.52 -5.48
CA ARG A 37 -16.45 -29.12 -5.37
C ARG A 37 -17.69 -28.21 -5.35
N PRO A 38 -17.67 -27.10 -4.58
CA PRO A 38 -16.54 -26.52 -3.83
C PRO A 38 -16.37 -27.05 -2.40
N TYR A 39 -17.06 -28.11 -2.02
CA TYR A 39 -17.00 -28.70 -0.68
C TYR A 39 -15.90 -29.73 -0.55
N THR A 40 -15.43 -29.94 0.68
CA THR A 40 -14.44 -30.98 1.01
C THR A 40 -14.61 -31.43 2.46
N ALA A 41 -13.88 -32.47 2.83
CA ALA A 41 -13.80 -33.01 4.17
C ALA A 41 -12.34 -33.20 4.56
N GLU A 42 -12.02 -33.14 5.87
CA GLU A 42 -10.67 -33.42 6.38
C GLU A 42 -10.22 -34.86 6.18
N GLY A 43 -11.19 -35.76 5.94
CA GLY A 43 -10.96 -37.19 5.94
C GLY A 43 -11.02 -37.78 7.35
N GLY A 44 -10.57 -39.03 7.51
CA GLY A 44 -10.66 -39.77 8.77
C GLY A 44 -11.99 -40.50 8.95
N HIS A 45 -12.15 -41.17 10.10
CA HIS A 45 -13.35 -41.97 10.39
C HIS A 45 -14.55 -41.17 10.92
N THR A 46 -14.34 -39.90 11.27
CA THR A 46 -15.39 -39.01 11.81
C THR A 46 -15.98 -38.05 10.77
N SER A 47 -15.37 -37.93 9.61
CA SER A 47 -15.83 -37.03 8.54
C SER A 47 -17.00 -37.65 7.76
N THR A 48 -18.22 -37.54 8.30
CA THR A 48 -19.45 -38.09 7.67
C THR A 48 -20.15 -37.14 6.70
N SER A 49 -19.58 -35.95 6.47
CA SER A 49 -20.18 -34.95 5.60
C SER A 49 -19.13 -34.17 4.82
N CYS A 50 -19.32 -34.07 3.51
CA CYS A 50 -18.56 -33.19 2.62
C CYS A 50 -18.88 -31.70 2.78
N LEU A 51 -19.95 -31.34 3.47
CA LEU A 51 -20.39 -29.94 3.63
C LEU A 51 -19.68 -29.20 4.76
N SER A 52 -18.69 -29.81 5.41
CA SER A 52 -18.02 -29.25 6.57
C SER A 52 -16.94 -28.21 6.25
N LEU A 53 -16.34 -28.29 5.09
CA LEU A 53 -15.23 -27.41 4.67
C LEU A 53 -15.39 -27.00 3.21
N CYS A 54 -14.77 -25.85 2.86
CA CYS A 54 -14.63 -25.41 1.49
C CYS A 54 -13.19 -25.65 1.00
N VAL A 55 -13.04 -25.99 -0.28
CA VAL A 55 -11.71 -26.13 -0.91
C VAL A 55 -10.98 -24.80 -1.00
N GLU A 56 -9.69 -24.84 -1.29
CA GLU A 56 -8.89 -23.65 -1.58
C GLU A 56 -9.51 -22.79 -2.70
N GLY A 57 -9.52 -21.48 -2.55
CA GLY A 57 -10.20 -20.53 -3.45
C GLY A 57 -11.64 -20.22 -3.05
N TYR A 58 -12.20 -20.91 -2.06
CA TYR A 58 -13.56 -20.72 -1.54
C TYR A 58 -13.54 -20.44 -0.04
N TYR A 59 -14.59 -19.76 0.44
CA TYR A 59 -14.85 -19.58 1.87
C TYR A 59 -16.29 -20.01 2.19
N MET A 60 -16.51 -20.43 3.42
CA MET A 60 -17.85 -20.75 3.91
C MET A 60 -18.52 -19.48 4.41
N ASP A 61 -19.67 -19.15 3.83
CA ASP A 61 -20.50 -18.02 4.25
C ASP A 61 -21.24 -18.30 5.58
N THR A 62 -22.03 -17.33 6.04
CA THR A 62 -22.82 -17.45 7.27
C THR A 62 -23.94 -18.47 7.17
N ASP A 63 -24.36 -18.85 5.98
CA ASP A 63 -25.41 -19.83 5.71
C ASP A 63 -24.85 -21.25 5.52
N GLY A 64 -23.54 -21.44 5.68
CA GLY A 64 -22.86 -22.73 5.53
C GLY A 64 -22.64 -23.13 4.07
N LYS A 65 -22.65 -22.18 3.14
CA LYS A 65 -22.38 -22.42 1.73
C LYS A 65 -20.98 -21.96 1.34
N CYS A 66 -20.35 -22.74 0.46
CA CYS A 66 -19.05 -22.37 -0.10
C CYS A 66 -19.22 -21.34 -1.22
N GLN A 67 -18.63 -20.16 -1.04
CA GLN A 67 -18.63 -19.04 -1.97
C GLN A 67 -17.22 -18.85 -2.53
N GLU A 68 -17.11 -18.48 -3.80
CA GLU A 68 -15.84 -18.18 -4.43
C GLU A 68 -15.25 -16.87 -3.89
N CYS A 69 -13.93 -16.84 -3.69
CA CYS A 69 -13.22 -15.65 -3.26
C CYS A 69 -12.96 -14.68 -4.41
N GLU A 70 -14.04 -14.10 -4.96
CA GLU A 70 -13.95 -13.16 -6.09
C GLU A 70 -13.36 -11.79 -5.72
N GLN A 71 -13.50 -11.37 -4.45
CA GLN A 71 -13.07 -10.05 -4.02
C GLN A 71 -11.55 -9.99 -3.88
N LYS A 72 -10.94 -9.03 -4.57
CA LYS A 72 -9.48 -8.86 -4.66
C LYS A 72 -8.75 -8.67 -3.32
N GLY A 73 -9.44 -8.44 -2.22
CA GLY A 73 -8.84 -8.22 -0.88
C GLY A 73 -8.83 -9.43 0.03
N MET A 74 -9.49 -10.52 -0.36
CA MET A 74 -9.61 -11.75 0.44
C MET A 74 -8.46 -12.71 0.18
N LEU A 75 -8.11 -13.53 1.18
CA LEU A 75 -7.15 -14.63 1.10
C LEU A 75 -7.85 -15.93 1.45
N CYS A 76 -8.12 -16.75 0.43
CA CYS A 76 -8.69 -18.10 0.56
C CYS A 76 -7.69 -19.15 0.05
N ASP A 77 -6.45 -19.02 0.47
CA ASP A 77 -5.32 -19.85 0.09
C ASP A 77 -5.17 -21.13 0.94
N LYS A 78 -6.23 -21.50 1.64
CA LYS A 78 -6.30 -22.69 2.49
C LYS A 78 -7.68 -23.30 2.43
N VAL A 79 -7.73 -24.61 2.69
CA VAL A 79 -8.97 -25.33 2.92
C VAL A 79 -9.62 -24.86 4.23
N GLY A 80 -10.95 -24.81 4.27
CA GLY A 80 -11.73 -24.49 5.48
C GLY A 80 -11.71 -23.01 5.88
N VAL A 81 -11.52 -22.10 4.91
CA VAL A 81 -11.70 -20.67 5.15
C VAL A 81 -13.19 -20.39 5.38
N THR A 82 -13.49 -19.62 6.42
CA THR A 82 -14.83 -19.13 6.77
C THR A 82 -14.83 -17.63 6.83
N VAL A 83 -16.01 -16.98 6.85
CA VAL A 83 -16.09 -15.54 7.07
C VAL A 83 -15.31 -15.10 8.31
N ALA A 84 -15.39 -15.86 9.40
CA ALA A 84 -14.75 -15.49 10.66
C ALA A 84 -13.20 -15.57 10.62
N ASN A 85 -12.64 -16.62 9.98
CA ASN A 85 -11.18 -16.83 9.95
C ASN A 85 -10.50 -16.31 8.68
N MET A 86 -11.27 -15.71 7.76
CA MET A 86 -10.79 -15.15 6.50
C MET A 86 -9.71 -14.10 6.73
N ARG A 87 -8.57 -14.27 6.08
CA ARG A 87 -7.47 -13.31 6.11
C ARG A 87 -7.65 -12.24 5.03
N ILE A 88 -7.25 -11.02 5.36
CA ILE A 88 -7.36 -9.86 4.46
C ILE A 88 -5.96 -9.45 4.01
N LYS A 89 -5.81 -9.22 2.70
CA LYS A 89 -4.55 -8.80 2.08
C LYS A 89 -4.10 -7.43 2.57
N HIS A 90 -2.80 -7.18 2.49
CA HIS A 90 -2.22 -5.85 2.63
C HIS A 90 -2.89 -4.85 1.66
N GLY A 91 -3.15 -3.64 2.14
CA GLY A 91 -3.86 -2.60 1.38
C GLY A 91 -5.39 -2.73 1.39
N TRP A 92 -5.92 -3.69 2.14
CA TRP A 92 -7.36 -3.92 2.28
C TRP A 92 -7.78 -3.95 3.74
N TYR A 93 -9.05 -3.64 3.99
CA TYR A 93 -9.64 -3.53 5.31
C TYR A 93 -11.02 -4.15 5.35
N ARG A 94 -11.39 -4.77 6.48
CA ARG A 94 -12.70 -5.31 6.77
C ARG A 94 -13.17 -4.78 8.11
N PHE A 95 -14.38 -4.24 8.16
CA PHE A 95 -14.89 -3.57 9.36
C PHE A 95 -15.27 -4.53 10.48
N SER A 96 -15.60 -5.78 10.16
CA SER A 96 -15.99 -6.78 11.14
C SER A 96 -15.65 -8.18 10.63
N GLU A 97 -15.30 -9.09 11.53
CA GLU A 97 -15.11 -10.51 11.23
C GLU A 97 -16.40 -11.23 10.79
N LYS A 98 -17.55 -10.59 10.97
CA LYS A 98 -18.85 -11.10 10.56
C LYS A 98 -19.29 -10.64 9.17
N THR A 99 -18.57 -9.75 8.52
CA THR A 99 -18.90 -9.23 7.18
C THR A 99 -17.99 -9.84 6.12
N GLU A 100 -18.57 -10.15 4.98
CA GLU A 100 -17.84 -10.63 3.79
C GLU A 100 -17.21 -9.49 3.00
N ARG A 101 -17.72 -8.25 3.18
CA ARG A 101 -17.25 -7.10 2.41
C ARG A 101 -15.87 -6.63 2.87
N VAL A 102 -14.96 -6.53 1.90
CA VAL A 102 -13.63 -5.95 2.05
C VAL A 102 -13.51 -4.68 1.22
N TYR A 103 -12.78 -3.72 1.74
CA TYR A 103 -12.62 -2.40 1.14
C TYR A 103 -11.16 -2.13 0.88
N LYS A 104 -10.86 -1.54 -0.26
CA LYS A 104 -9.50 -1.07 -0.55
C LYS A 104 -9.21 0.15 0.31
N CYS A 105 -8.08 0.16 0.98
CA CYS A 105 -7.63 1.32 1.75
C CYS A 105 -7.23 2.45 0.81
N PRO A 106 -7.60 3.72 1.10
CA PRO A 106 -7.16 4.88 0.32
C PRO A 106 -5.63 4.96 0.23
N TYR A 107 -4.98 4.62 1.33
CA TYR A 107 -3.52 4.54 1.44
C TYR A 107 -3.11 3.10 1.75
N PRO A 108 -2.82 2.27 0.72
CA PRO A 108 -2.55 0.84 0.91
C PRO A 108 -1.43 0.54 1.90
N SER A 109 -0.40 1.39 1.97
CA SER A 109 0.72 1.27 2.91
C SER A 109 0.32 1.38 4.39
N GLN A 110 -0.83 1.98 4.68
CA GLN A 110 -1.35 2.15 6.04
C GLN A 110 -2.12 0.91 6.55
N CYS A 111 -2.62 0.08 5.65
CA CYS A 111 -3.35 -1.15 5.97
C CYS A 111 -2.45 -2.37 5.82
N ILE A 112 -1.97 -2.92 6.93
CA ILE A 112 -1.00 -4.02 6.93
C ILE A 112 -1.63 -5.41 6.76
N GLY A 113 -2.93 -5.48 6.49
CA GLY A 113 -3.70 -6.70 6.37
C GLY A 113 -4.48 -7.08 7.63
N ASN A 114 -5.37 -8.04 7.52
CA ASN A 114 -6.26 -8.50 8.59
C ASN A 114 -6.94 -7.37 9.37
N SER A 115 -7.37 -6.32 8.64
CA SER A 115 -8.02 -5.13 9.21
C SER A 115 -7.17 -4.41 10.27
N THR A 116 -5.87 -4.53 10.19
CA THR A 116 -4.92 -3.90 11.10
C THR A 116 -4.26 -2.70 10.43
N CYS A 117 -4.18 -1.59 11.15
CA CYS A 117 -3.48 -0.41 10.70
C CYS A 117 -1.99 -0.45 11.04
N SER A 118 -1.19 0.29 10.28
CA SER A 118 0.22 0.53 10.58
C SER A 118 0.38 1.19 11.96
N ARG A 119 1.58 1.15 12.53
CA ARG A 119 1.85 1.75 13.84
C ARG A 119 1.58 3.26 13.90
N SER A 120 1.68 3.93 12.77
CA SER A 120 1.51 5.38 12.63
C SER A 120 0.07 5.79 12.32
N SER A 121 -0.83 4.84 11.97
CA SER A 121 -2.19 5.12 11.55
C SER A 121 -3.23 4.50 12.47
N LYS A 122 -4.47 4.99 12.42
CA LYS A 122 -5.62 4.54 13.21
C LYS A 122 -6.94 4.79 12.46
N GLY A 123 -8.01 4.25 13.04
CA GLY A 123 -9.38 4.47 12.54
C GLY A 123 -9.77 3.55 11.39
N ALA A 124 -10.97 3.77 10.87
CA ALA A 124 -11.51 3.03 9.74
C ALA A 124 -10.63 3.22 8.50
N LEU A 125 -10.39 2.16 7.75
CA LEU A 125 -9.53 2.17 6.56
C LEU A 125 -8.12 2.74 6.80
N CYS A 126 -7.74 2.92 8.07
CA CYS A 126 -6.43 3.45 8.50
C CYS A 126 -6.13 4.87 7.96
N GLU A 127 -7.15 5.69 7.75
CA GLU A 127 -7.01 7.03 7.14
C GLU A 127 -6.43 8.08 8.08
N ALA A 128 -6.61 7.93 9.38
CA ALA A 128 -6.16 8.91 10.36
C ALA A 128 -4.76 8.57 10.89
N CYS A 129 -3.94 9.59 11.10
CA CYS A 129 -2.68 9.42 11.82
C CYS A 129 -2.91 9.35 13.34
N ARG A 130 -2.06 8.59 14.02
CA ARG A 130 -2.00 8.58 15.49
C ARG A 130 -1.38 9.86 16.02
N GLU A 131 -1.56 10.12 17.30
CA GLU A 131 -0.89 11.23 17.99
C GLU A 131 0.63 11.14 17.81
N GLY A 132 1.27 12.28 17.58
CA GLY A 132 2.71 12.37 17.26
C GLY A 132 3.05 12.05 15.79
N PHE A 133 2.05 11.81 14.93
CA PHE A 133 2.24 11.59 13.50
C PHE A 133 1.38 12.54 12.68
N TYR A 134 1.88 12.97 11.52
CA TYR A 134 1.15 13.76 10.53
C TYR A 134 1.14 13.05 9.17
N PHE A 135 0.12 13.34 8.37
CA PHE A 135 0.00 12.76 7.04
C PHE A 135 0.89 13.50 6.04
N HIS A 136 1.78 12.76 5.39
CA HIS A 136 2.66 13.28 4.35
C HIS A 136 2.12 12.90 2.97
N SER A 137 1.59 13.88 2.22
CA SER A 137 0.86 13.67 0.97
C SER A 137 1.69 13.00 -0.13
N SER A 138 2.97 13.37 -0.29
CA SER A 138 3.81 12.78 -1.34
C SER A 138 4.28 11.34 -1.03
N MET A 139 4.25 10.93 0.23
CA MET A 139 4.59 9.56 0.65
C MET A 139 3.35 8.71 0.95
N GLU A 140 2.16 9.31 0.91
CA GLU A 140 0.87 8.69 1.20
C GLU A 140 0.86 7.89 2.52
N ARG A 141 1.53 8.41 3.55
CA ARG A 141 1.65 7.76 4.85
C ARG A 141 1.81 8.74 6.00
N CYS A 142 1.50 8.25 7.21
CA CYS A 142 1.74 9.00 8.43
C CYS A 142 3.22 8.92 8.84
N ILE A 143 3.84 10.09 9.08
CA ILE A 143 5.24 10.26 9.48
C ILE A 143 5.29 10.89 10.86
N ASN A 144 6.27 10.50 11.68
CA ASN A 144 6.49 11.07 13.00
C ASN A 144 6.79 12.58 12.91
N CYS A 145 6.14 13.38 13.76
CA CYS A 145 6.33 14.82 13.84
C CYS A 145 7.77 15.20 14.19
N ASP A 146 8.49 14.37 14.95
CA ASP A 146 9.90 14.63 15.31
C ASP A 146 10.82 14.62 14.06
N ASN A 147 10.41 13.97 13.00
CA ASN A 147 11.13 13.94 11.72
C ASN A 147 10.71 15.05 10.76
N TYR A 148 9.93 16.04 11.25
CA TYR A 148 9.62 17.22 10.46
C TYR A 148 10.87 18.07 10.26
N SER A 149 11.58 17.79 9.20
CA SER A 149 12.57 18.71 8.66
C SER A 149 11.81 19.75 7.84
N PRO A 150 11.75 21.03 8.25
CA PRO A 150 11.22 22.07 7.37
C PRO A 150 12.03 22.00 6.08
N GLY A 151 11.34 21.68 5.00
CA GLY A 151 11.99 21.35 3.73
C GLY A 151 13.05 22.42 3.39
N VAL A 152 14.20 21.96 2.93
CA VAL A 152 15.37 22.77 2.54
C VAL A 152 14.98 23.99 1.67
N SER A 153 13.86 23.94 0.97
CA SER A 153 13.30 25.04 0.20
C SER A 153 12.99 26.29 1.00
N GLY A 154 12.50 26.18 2.24
CA GLY A 154 12.21 27.34 3.08
C GLY A 154 13.49 28.11 3.45
N VAL A 155 14.49 27.39 3.93
CA VAL A 155 15.80 27.97 4.31
C VAL A 155 16.49 28.56 3.08
N LEU A 156 16.41 27.88 1.93
CA LEU A 156 17.02 28.32 0.68
C LEU A 156 16.37 29.60 0.18
N VAL A 157 15.05 29.75 0.28
CA VAL A 157 14.33 30.98 -0.05
C VAL A 157 14.78 32.14 0.84
N PHE A 158 14.92 31.94 2.16
CA PHE A 158 15.40 33.00 3.05
C PHE A 158 16.85 33.40 2.74
N ILE A 159 17.72 32.46 2.39
CA ILE A 159 19.09 32.74 1.97
C ILE A 159 19.11 33.55 0.69
N ILE A 160 18.36 33.16 -0.34
CA ILE A 160 18.28 33.88 -1.61
C ILE A 160 17.74 35.30 -1.39
N MET A 161 16.65 35.46 -0.62
CA MET A 161 16.09 36.78 -0.31
C MET A 161 17.08 37.64 0.45
N GLY A 162 17.85 37.07 1.39
CA GLY A 162 18.91 37.76 2.11
C GLY A 162 20.01 38.24 1.19
N ILE A 163 20.48 37.40 0.26
CA ILE A 163 21.52 37.78 -0.71
C ILE A 163 21.01 38.90 -1.63
N LEU A 164 19.77 38.79 -2.16
CA LEU A 164 19.18 39.84 -2.98
C LEU A 164 19.07 41.18 -2.23
N PHE A 165 18.65 41.13 -0.98
CA PHE A 165 18.57 42.33 -0.15
C PHE A 165 19.93 42.99 0.03
N VAL A 166 20.98 42.21 0.32
CA VAL A 166 22.36 42.72 0.45
C VAL A 166 22.85 43.33 -0.84
N LEU A 167 22.56 42.67 -2.00
CA LEU A 167 22.93 43.21 -3.32
C LEU A 167 22.22 44.53 -3.62
N ILE A 168 20.93 44.66 -3.29
CA ILE A 168 20.17 45.91 -3.49
C ILE A 168 20.77 47.03 -2.62
N VAL A 169 21.02 46.75 -1.34
CA VAL A 169 21.63 47.75 -0.45
C VAL A 169 23.02 48.14 -0.92
N PHE A 170 23.82 47.18 -1.40
CA PHE A 170 25.13 47.46 -2.01
C PHE A 170 25.05 48.34 -3.24
N VAL A 171 24.11 48.07 -4.17
CA VAL A 171 23.90 48.91 -5.36
C VAL A 171 23.47 50.34 -4.99
N ILE A 172 22.55 50.46 -4.01
CA ILE A 172 22.14 51.80 -3.51
C ILE A 172 23.32 52.52 -2.88
N PHE A 173 24.12 51.81 -2.08
CA PHE A 173 25.32 52.38 -1.44
C PHE A 173 26.34 52.87 -2.47
N VAL A 174 26.66 52.04 -3.51
CA VAL A 174 27.56 52.39 -4.56
C VAL A 174 27.05 53.62 -5.33
N LYS A 175 25.73 53.67 -5.66
CA LYS A 175 25.10 54.82 -6.31
C LYS A 175 25.16 56.09 -5.46
N SER A 176 24.92 55.96 -4.15
CA SER A 176 25.01 57.08 -3.22
C SER A 176 26.46 57.60 -3.04
N CYS A 177 27.43 56.65 -2.99
CA CYS A 177 28.85 57.00 -2.90
C CYS A 177 29.41 57.51 -4.23
N SER A 178 28.82 57.14 -5.39
CA SER A 178 29.24 57.61 -6.72
C SER A 178 29.15 59.13 -6.88
N SER A 179 28.31 59.80 -6.07
CA SER A 179 28.27 61.28 -6.04
C SER A 179 29.48 61.88 -5.35
N TYR A 180 30.30 61.11 -4.64
CA TYR A 180 31.50 61.55 -3.94
C TYR A 180 32.81 61.02 -4.56
N VAL A 181 32.72 60.12 -5.53
CA VAL A 181 33.89 59.53 -6.18
C VAL A 181 34.38 60.45 -7.29
N SER A 182 35.65 60.86 -7.25
CA SER A 182 36.28 61.74 -8.21
C SER A 182 36.11 61.24 -9.66
N PRO A 183 36.02 62.15 -10.65
CA PRO A 183 35.74 61.79 -12.03
C PRO A 183 36.70 60.79 -12.67
N ARG A 184 37.89 60.61 -12.13
CA ARG A 184 38.86 59.58 -12.61
C ARG A 184 38.46 58.13 -12.38
N LEU A 185 37.66 57.84 -11.38
CA LEU A 185 37.17 56.47 -11.14
C LEU A 185 35.97 56.16 -12.04
N GLN A 186 35.19 57.14 -12.44
CA GLN A 186 34.08 56.99 -13.33
C GLN A 186 34.54 56.68 -14.77
N GLU A 187 35.65 57.25 -15.22
CA GLU A 187 36.29 56.91 -16.48
C GLU A 187 36.84 55.46 -16.49
N MET A 188 37.42 54.99 -15.42
CA MET A 188 37.88 53.58 -15.37
C MET A 188 36.77 52.58 -15.43
N PHE A 189 35.61 52.84 -14.82
CA PHE A 189 34.45 51.92 -14.90
C PHE A 189 33.76 51.98 -16.26
N SER A 190 33.65 53.13 -16.93
CA SER A 190 33.06 53.20 -18.27
C SER A 190 33.92 52.48 -19.32
N VAL A 191 35.24 52.60 -19.23
CA VAL A 191 36.18 51.89 -20.10
C VAL A 191 36.08 50.37 -19.97
N GLN A 192 35.76 49.88 -18.76
CA GLN A 192 35.62 48.43 -18.52
C GLN A 192 34.37 47.83 -19.19
N TRP A 193 33.27 48.57 -19.21
CA TRP A 193 32.04 48.12 -19.87
C TRP A 193 32.14 48.21 -21.41
N ASP A 194 32.73 49.24 -21.93
CA ASP A 194 32.95 49.40 -23.37
C ASP A 194 33.87 48.31 -23.95
N PHE A 195 34.87 47.86 -23.16
CA PHE A 195 35.78 46.76 -23.55
C PHE A 195 35.07 45.39 -23.57
N ALA A 196 34.09 45.18 -22.68
CA ALA A 196 33.29 43.91 -22.62
C ALA A 196 32.32 43.82 -23.81
N ASP A 197 31.72 44.94 -24.20
CA ASP A 197 30.82 44.98 -25.40
C ASP A 197 31.58 44.82 -26.70
N GLU A 198 32.78 45.40 -26.82
CA GLU A 198 33.61 45.29 -28.03
C GLU A 198 34.16 43.88 -28.23
N MET A 199 34.51 43.18 -27.11
CA MET A 199 34.96 41.79 -27.18
C MET A 199 33.86 40.81 -27.63
N THR A 200 32.63 41.01 -27.17
CA THR A 200 31.50 40.16 -27.58
C THR A 200 31.10 40.33 -29.06
N VAL A 201 31.16 41.50 -29.57
CA VAL A 201 30.87 41.79 -31.01
C VAL A 201 31.95 41.22 -31.92
N GLU A 202 33.24 41.28 -31.55
CA GLU A 202 34.35 40.70 -32.31
C GLU A 202 34.32 39.18 -32.32
N GLU A 203 33.92 38.56 -31.22
CA GLU A 203 33.79 37.07 -31.10
C GLU A 203 32.62 36.54 -31.94
N ILE A 204 31.51 37.26 -32.01
CA ILE A 204 30.35 36.95 -32.89
C ILE A 204 30.75 37.10 -34.34
N ARG A 205 31.55 38.11 -34.72
CA ARG A 205 32.04 38.31 -36.06
C ARG A 205 33.04 37.22 -36.50
N ARG A 206 33.89 36.72 -35.62
CA ARG A 206 34.83 35.59 -35.86
C ARG A 206 34.16 34.24 -35.97
N SER A 207 33.05 34.01 -35.27
CA SER A 207 32.34 32.74 -35.29
C SER A 207 31.56 32.47 -36.59
N GLY A 208 31.46 33.41 -37.50
CA GLY A 208 30.95 33.18 -38.87
C GLY A 208 29.50 32.72 -38.92
N LEU A 209 28.71 32.95 -37.89
CA LEU A 209 27.27 32.63 -37.84
C LEU A 209 26.50 33.66 -38.68
N THR A 210 26.59 33.51 -40.03
CA THR A 210 25.63 34.12 -40.93
C THR A 210 24.27 33.48 -40.69
N ALA A 211 23.35 34.23 -40.13
CA ALA A 211 21.94 33.84 -40.05
C ALA A 211 21.42 33.64 -41.47
N ASN A 212 21.29 32.39 -41.88
CA ASN A 212 20.63 32.03 -43.13
C ASN A 212 19.12 32.27 -42.94
N ARG A 213 18.64 33.32 -43.53
CA ARG A 213 17.21 33.63 -43.68
C ARG A 213 16.71 32.89 -44.92
N ASN A 214 15.94 31.84 -44.72
CA ASN A 214 14.93 31.38 -45.69
C ASN A 214 13.63 31.09 -44.93
#